data_5db85736d72c199162cd01c829ec618f
#
_entry.id   5db85736d72c199162cd01c829ec618f
#
_cell.length_a   1.000
_cell.length_b   1.000
_cell.length_c   1.000
_cell.angle_alpha   90.00
_cell.angle_beta   90.00
_cell.angle_gamma   90.00
#
_symmetry.space_group_name_H-M   'P 1'
#
loop_
_entity.id
_entity.type
_entity.pdbx_description
1 polymer ?
#
loop_
_entity_poly.entity_id
_entity_poly.type
_entity_poly.pdbx_seq_one_letter_code
_entity_poly.pdbx_strand_id
1 'polypeptide(L)'
;MKLNRKILSLVLALAMVMGLATTAFAEEREGTTTNGSITITNALKGETYKAYQILYLESYNAEKEIYVYKANSAWEAWLKTQTAYVSFDSQGYVTWVKDASADDFAKAAKSQLSGKTADGHVTPAANGSATISNLKLGYYLVDSTVGALCELNTTKPSVEITDKNQIPTIEKKVQEDSNGNWGDVNDADIDQTVKFKSTISAKPGAQNYVVHDKMDSHLKFDSVTSITAGSKTLTEGAEKDYTVVTTGLPDDCTFHIVFTETYLDSITEDTNIVINYTAKLTSDAVAGTGYVNDTWLDYGDNQYTEHDTTTTYTWKLPIYKYHMVGGTKTALAGAEFILYKGNEESNRAYAQVANGKLTGWTTTKTEATTLVSDAKGMIAVEGLDADTYYLEETKAPGGYNKLAGPVKVEISHEVTDEGAHMTNTLKQGETDARKVEKVEIENKSGIELPSTGGIGTTIFYVLGSILVIGAVVLLIAKKRKSASE
;
A
#
# COMPACT_ATOMS: atom_id res chain seq x y z
N MET A 1 -9.00 -29.94 28.99
CA MET A 1 -9.95 -30.52 28.04
C MET A 1 -10.04 -29.54 26.87
N LYS A 2 -9.27 -29.76 25.79
CA LYS A 2 -9.25 -28.91 24.61
C LYS A 2 -10.37 -29.38 23.68
N LEU A 3 -11.41 -28.57 23.52
CA LEU A 3 -12.50 -28.81 22.60
C LEU A 3 -12.05 -28.37 21.20
N ASN A 4 -11.63 -29.32 20.38
CA ASN A 4 -11.40 -29.11 18.96
C ASN A 4 -12.74 -28.69 18.32
N ARG A 5 -12.89 -27.42 17.99
CA ARG A 5 -13.92 -26.98 17.05
C ARG A 5 -13.50 -27.46 15.66
N LYS A 6 -13.94 -28.68 15.32
CA LYS A 6 -13.99 -29.12 13.94
C LYS A 6 -15.00 -28.21 13.25
N ILE A 7 -14.54 -27.49 12.25
CA ILE A 7 -15.36 -26.78 11.28
C ILE A 7 -16.32 -27.83 10.73
N LEU A 8 -17.59 -27.64 11.05
CA LEU A 8 -18.69 -28.46 10.52
C LEU A 8 -18.92 -27.98 9.09
N SER A 9 -18.07 -28.44 8.15
CA SER A 9 -18.51 -28.53 6.77
C SER A 9 -19.72 -29.47 6.83
N LEU A 10 -20.88 -28.93 6.54
CA LEU A 10 -22.10 -29.71 6.40
C LEU A 10 -21.95 -30.58 5.14
N VAL A 11 -21.11 -31.60 5.23
CA VAL A 11 -21.15 -32.71 4.31
C VAL A 11 -22.43 -33.43 4.68
N LEU A 12 -23.50 -33.11 3.96
CA LEU A 12 -24.68 -33.94 3.96
C LEU A 12 -24.25 -35.28 3.32
N ALA A 13 -23.79 -36.20 4.17
CA ALA A 13 -23.50 -37.56 3.72
C ALA A 13 -24.81 -38.12 3.15
N LEU A 14 -24.88 -38.19 1.84
CA LEU A 14 -25.91 -38.83 1.12
C LEU A 14 -25.90 -40.30 1.53
N ALA A 15 -26.70 -40.68 2.51
CA ALA A 15 -26.92 -42.08 2.84
C ALA A 15 -27.82 -42.68 1.75
N MET A 16 -27.24 -42.96 0.59
CA MET A 16 -27.91 -43.82 -0.39
C MET A 16 -27.85 -45.25 0.10
N VAL A 17 -28.96 -45.74 0.63
CA VAL A 17 -29.13 -47.15 0.95
C VAL A 17 -29.16 -47.95 -0.36
N MET A 18 -28.19 -48.83 -0.57
CA MET A 18 -28.25 -49.84 -1.60
C MET A 18 -29.45 -50.77 -1.31
N GLY A 19 -30.58 -50.48 -1.88
CA GLY A 19 -31.75 -51.39 -1.89
C GLY A 19 -31.80 -52.15 -3.17
N LEU A 20 -31.52 -53.47 -3.12
CA LEU A 20 -32.01 -54.42 -4.09
C LEU A 20 -33.54 -54.41 -4.03
N ALA A 21 -34.17 -53.68 -4.90
CA ALA A 21 -35.62 -53.69 -5.03
C ALA A 21 -36.03 -53.99 -6.47
N THR A 22 -36.19 -55.28 -6.75
CA THR A 22 -37.11 -55.75 -7.78
C THR A 22 -38.49 -55.80 -7.17
N THR A 23 -39.24 -54.70 -7.27
CA THR A 23 -40.73 -54.71 -7.31
C THR A 23 -41.23 -53.28 -7.51
N ALA A 24 -42.21 -53.21 -8.43
CA ALA A 24 -42.91 -52.02 -8.85
C ALA A 24 -43.26 -51.05 -7.68
N PHE A 25 -42.64 -49.92 -7.63
CA PHE A 25 -43.18 -48.76 -6.94
C PHE A 25 -43.83 -47.87 -8.00
N ALA A 26 -45.12 -48.04 -8.20
CA ALA A 26 -45.94 -47.08 -8.90
C ALA A 26 -46.19 -45.93 -7.91
N GLU A 27 -45.31 -44.95 -7.89
CA GLU A 27 -45.56 -43.75 -7.12
C GLU A 27 -45.03 -42.50 -7.83
N GLU A 28 -45.75 -41.43 -7.64
CA GLU A 28 -45.76 -40.18 -8.36
C GLU A 28 -44.40 -39.74 -8.89
N ARG A 29 -44.35 -39.44 -10.19
CA ARG A 29 -43.24 -38.76 -10.82
C ARG A 29 -43.25 -37.31 -10.34
N GLU A 30 -42.47 -37.00 -9.34
CA GLU A 30 -42.36 -35.63 -8.78
C GLU A 30 -41.38 -34.73 -9.51
N GLY A 31 -40.75 -35.17 -10.59
CA GLY A 31 -39.83 -34.36 -11.36
C GLY A 31 -40.43 -33.08 -11.98
N THR A 32 -41.73 -32.82 -11.77
CA THR A 32 -42.43 -31.63 -12.28
C THR A 32 -42.86 -30.63 -11.22
N THR A 33 -42.79 -30.98 -9.94
CA THR A 33 -43.19 -30.07 -8.87
C THR A 33 -42.15 -28.95 -8.66
N THR A 34 -42.59 -27.70 -8.78
CA THR A 34 -41.74 -26.48 -8.67
C THR A 34 -41.88 -25.79 -7.30
N ASN A 35 -41.85 -26.55 -6.23
CA ASN A 35 -41.95 -26.03 -4.87
C ASN A 35 -40.60 -25.95 -4.15
N GLY A 36 -39.53 -26.28 -4.84
CA GLY A 36 -38.18 -26.21 -4.27
C GLY A 36 -37.65 -24.80 -4.14
N SER A 37 -36.88 -24.59 -3.09
CA SER A 37 -36.16 -23.32 -2.89
C SER A 37 -34.81 -23.53 -2.25
N ILE A 38 -33.83 -22.69 -2.64
CA ILE A 38 -32.50 -22.65 -2.07
C ILE A 38 -32.26 -21.24 -1.52
N THR A 39 -32.05 -21.15 -0.23
CA THR A 39 -31.70 -19.91 0.43
C THR A 39 -30.19 -19.84 0.63
N ILE A 40 -29.57 -18.80 0.11
CA ILE A 40 -28.15 -18.50 0.26
C ILE A 40 -28.01 -17.51 1.41
N THR A 41 -27.35 -17.89 2.50
CA THR A 41 -26.96 -16.98 3.58
C THR A 41 -25.58 -16.40 3.30
N ASN A 42 -25.30 -15.21 3.82
CA ASN A 42 -24.13 -14.39 3.47
C ASN A 42 -24.05 -14.00 1.99
N ALA A 43 -25.19 -13.96 1.31
CA ALA A 43 -25.25 -13.54 -0.08
C ALA A 43 -24.81 -12.08 -0.24
N LEU A 44 -24.02 -11.81 -1.27
CA LEU A 44 -23.46 -10.49 -1.55
C LEU A 44 -24.35 -9.67 -2.46
N LYS A 45 -24.51 -8.39 -2.14
CA LYS A 45 -25.24 -7.43 -2.98
C LYS A 45 -24.65 -7.41 -4.40
N GLY A 46 -25.51 -7.55 -5.41
CA GLY A 46 -25.12 -7.47 -6.81
C GLY A 46 -24.55 -8.76 -7.41
N GLU A 47 -24.16 -9.74 -6.58
CA GLU A 47 -23.76 -11.07 -7.04
C GLU A 47 -24.95 -11.85 -7.59
N THR A 48 -24.76 -12.59 -8.68
CA THR A 48 -25.83 -13.41 -9.24
C THR A 48 -25.60 -14.88 -8.96
N TYR A 49 -26.35 -15.42 -8.00
CA TYR A 49 -26.35 -16.83 -7.65
C TYR A 49 -27.26 -17.60 -8.60
N LYS A 50 -26.71 -18.62 -9.25
CA LYS A 50 -27.40 -19.46 -10.24
C LYS A 50 -27.46 -20.90 -9.75
N ALA A 51 -28.64 -21.54 -9.83
CA ALA A 51 -28.83 -22.94 -9.50
C ALA A 51 -28.96 -23.77 -10.77
N TYR A 52 -28.19 -24.85 -10.84
CA TYR A 52 -28.17 -25.79 -11.96
C TYR A 52 -28.57 -27.20 -11.47
N GLN A 53 -29.66 -27.74 -11.97
CA GLN A 53 -30.11 -29.07 -11.62
C GLN A 53 -29.21 -30.11 -12.31
N ILE A 54 -28.35 -30.77 -11.52
CA ILE A 54 -27.46 -31.83 -12.00
C ILE A 54 -28.24 -33.16 -12.14
N LEU A 55 -29.02 -33.48 -11.10
CA LEU A 55 -29.89 -34.66 -11.08
C LEU A 55 -31.31 -34.22 -10.78
N TYR A 56 -32.29 -34.85 -11.44
CA TYR A 56 -33.71 -34.68 -11.07
C TYR A 56 -34.21 -35.87 -10.24
N LEU A 57 -35.13 -35.57 -9.33
CA LEU A 57 -35.81 -36.59 -8.52
C LEU A 57 -36.81 -37.35 -9.42
N GLU A 58 -36.54 -38.61 -9.69
CA GLU A 58 -37.43 -39.45 -10.54
C GLU A 58 -38.57 -40.03 -9.75
N SER A 59 -38.27 -40.59 -8.57
CA SER A 59 -39.29 -41.14 -7.67
C SER A 59 -38.79 -41.13 -6.22
N TYR A 60 -39.76 -41.25 -5.30
CA TYR A 60 -39.42 -41.30 -3.86
C TYR A 60 -40.39 -42.22 -3.11
N ASN A 61 -39.94 -42.70 -1.95
CA ASN A 61 -40.78 -43.32 -0.94
C ASN A 61 -40.58 -42.60 0.37
N ALA A 62 -41.54 -41.76 0.75
CA ALA A 62 -41.45 -40.89 1.93
C ALA A 62 -41.37 -41.67 3.24
N GLU A 63 -42.06 -42.86 3.33
CA GLU A 63 -42.06 -43.67 4.56
C GLU A 63 -40.71 -44.33 4.84
N LYS A 64 -39.96 -44.64 3.76
CA LYS A 64 -38.63 -45.28 3.84
C LYS A 64 -37.48 -44.30 3.63
N GLU A 65 -37.76 -43.02 3.36
CA GLU A 65 -36.76 -42.00 3.02
C GLU A 65 -35.85 -42.43 1.85
N ILE A 66 -36.42 -43.14 0.84
CA ILE A 66 -35.69 -43.57 -0.33
C ILE A 66 -35.99 -42.63 -1.48
N TYR A 67 -34.98 -42.01 -2.03
CA TYR A 67 -35.02 -41.07 -3.15
C TYR A 67 -34.20 -41.62 -4.32
N VAL A 68 -34.74 -41.54 -5.53
CA VAL A 68 -34.13 -42.10 -6.74
C VAL A 68 -33.96 -41.01 -7.77
N TYR A 69 -32.73 -40.83 -8.20
CA TYR A 69 -32.34 -39.75 -9.09
C TYR A 69 -31.88 -40.23 -10.45
N LYS A 70 -32.16 -39.43 -11.48
CA LYS A 70 -31.56 -39.58 -12.81
C LYS A 70 -30.82 -38.30 -13.21
N ALA A 71 -29.85 -38.45 -14.11
CA ALA A 71 -29.10 -37.34 -14.62
C ALA A 71 -29.99 -36.38 -15.44
N ASN A 72 -29.86 -35.06 -15.19
CA ASN A 72 -30.40 -34.06 -16.10
C ASN A 72 -29.69 -34.20 -17.45
N SER A 73 -30.44 -34.13 -18.55
CA SER A 73 -29.90 -34.35 -19.90
C SER A 73 -28.71 -33.42 -20.25
N ALA A 74 -28.70 -32.21 -19.73
CA ALA A 74 -27.58 -31.26 -19.91
C ALA A 74 -26.29 -31.73 -19.22
N TRP A 75 -26.37 -32.65 -18.26
CA TRP A 75 -25.24 -33.10 -17.44
C TRP A 75 -24.86 -34.56 -17.66
N GLU A 76 -25.76 -35.35 -18.27
CA GLU A 76 -25.64 -36.83 -18.35
C GLU A 76 -24.32 -37.28 -19.00
N ALA A 77 -23.93 -36.66 -20.13
CA ALA A 77 -22.71 -37.02 -20.85
C ALA A 77 -21.47 -36.81 -19.99
N TRP A 78 -21.40 -35.67 -19.29
CA TRP A 78 -20.28 -35.35 -18.38
C TRP A 78 -20.32 -36.25 -17.15
N LEU A 79 -21.44 -36.43 -16.50
CA LEU A 79 -21.58 -37.29 -15.32
C LEU A 79 -21.11 -38.73 -15.56
N LYS A 80 -21.34 -39.29 -16.76
CA LYS A 80 -20.83 -40.63 -17.13
C LYS A 80 -19.29 -40.70 -17.15
N THR A 81 -18.59 -39.57 -17.26
CA THR A 81 -17.13 -39.53 -17.15
C THR A 81 -16.66 -39.42 -15.73
N GLN A 82 -17.52 -39.06 -14.78
CA GLN A 82 -17.20 -38.77 -13.38
C GLN A 82 -17.28 -40.02 -12.48
N THR A 83 -16.69 -41.12 -12.91
CA THR A 83 -16.78 -42.43 -12.23
C THR A 83 -16.15 -42.46 -10.83
N ALA A 84 -15.34 -41.48 -10.47
CA ALA A 84 -14.81 -41.30 -9.13
C ALA A 84 -15.87 -40.79 -8.12
N TYR A 85 -16.96 -40.18 -8.63
CA TYR A 85 -17.98 -39.51 -7.80
C TYR A 85 -19.35 -40.17 -7.93
N VAL A 86 -19.74 -40.62 -9.13
CA VAL A 86 -21.06 -41.18 -9.41
C VAL A 86 -20.98 -42.45 -10.22
N SER A 87 -21.95 -43.34 -10.02
CA SER A 87 -22.15 -44.55 -10.82
C SER A 87 -23.57 -44.57 -11.37
N PHE A 88 -23.73 -45.23 -12.53
CA PHE A 88 -25.00 -45.43 -13.19
C PHE A 88 -25.36 -46.93 -13.20
N ASP A 89 -26.60 -47.24 -12.91
CA ASP A 89 -27.08 -48.57 -13.11
C ASP A 89 -27.58 -48.82 -14.55
N SER A 90 -28.07 -50.04 -14.84
CA SER A 90 -28.58 -50.40 -16.17
C SER A 90 -29.85 -49.67 -16.59
N GLN A 91 -30.55 -49.01 -15.66
CA GLN A 91 -31.77 -48.24 -15.88
C GLN A 91 -31.50 -46.73 -15.92
N GLY A 92 -30.21 -46.32 -15.74
CA GLY A 92 -29.78 -44.93 -15.77
C GLY A 92 -29.99 -44.20 -14.46
N TYR A 93 -30.20 -44.90 -13.37
CA TYR A 93 -30.23 -44.29 -12.04
C TYR A 93 -28.82 -43.95 -11.56
N VAL A 94 -28.69 -42.83 -10.86
CA VAL A 94 -27.42 -42.31 -10.42
C VAL A 94 -27.24 -42.59 -8.93
N THR A 95 -26.09 -43.13 -8.56
CA THR A 95 -25.70 -43.40 -7.18
C THR A 95 -24.37 -42.73 -6.90
N TRP A 96 -24.26 -42.09 -5.72
CA TRP A 96 -23.00 -41.48 -5.25
C TRP A 96 -21.98 -42.56 -4.86
N VAL A 97 -20.74 -42.40 -5.27
CA VAL A 97 -19.66 -43.31 -4.89
C VAL A 97 -19.31 -43.05 -3.42
N LYS A 98 -19.25 -44.13 -2.63
CA LYS A 98 -18.94 -44.03 -1.20
C LYS A 98 -17.60 -43.35 -0.99
N ASP A 99 -17.55 -42.42 -0.01
CA ASP A 99 -16.37 -41.66 0.39
C ASP A 99 -15.80 -40.70 -0.71
N ALA A 100 -16.53 -40.48 -1.81
CA ALA A 100 -16.16 -39.47 -2.80
C ALA A 100 -16.27 -38.05 -2.22
N SER A 101 -15.35 -37.16 -2.59
CA SER A 101 -15.35 -35.76 -2.13
C SER A 101 -16.46 -34.97 -2.85
N ALA A 102 -17.39 -34.41 -2.08
CA ALA A 102 -18.44 -33.55 -2.60
C ALA A 102 -17.88 -32.21 -3.05
N ASP A 103 -16.87 -31.69 -2.36
CA ASP A 103 -16.21 -30.42 -2.68
C ASP A 103 -15.45 -30.51 -4.02
N ASP A 104 -14.71 -31.63 -4.25
CA ASP A 104 -14.00 -31.83 -5.51
C ASP A 104 -14.99 -32.06 -6.68
N PHE A 105 -16.10 -32.73 -6.42
CA PHE A 105 -17.16 -32.85 -7.42
C PHE A 105 -17.80 -31.50 -7.75
N ALA A 106 -18.07 -30.66 -6.73
CA ALA A 106 -18.60 -29.32 -6.94
C ALA A 106 -17.66 -28.45 -7.80
N LYS A 107 -16.36 -28.48 -7.52
CA LYS A 107 -15.34 -27.80 -8.34
C LYS A 107 -15.32 -28.31 -9.78
N ALA A 108 -15.33 -29.63 -9.95
CA ALA A 108 -15.37 -30.25 -11.28
C ALA A 108 -16.67 -29.91 -12.04
N ALA A 109 -17.81 -29.86 -11.36
CA ALA A 109 -19.09 -29.49 -11.95
C ALA A 109 -19.11 -27.98 -12.31
N LYS A 110 -18.55 -27.12 -11.46
CA LYS A 110 -18.44 -25.66 -11.72
C LYS A 110 -17.69 -25.40 -13.02
N SER A 111 -16.62 -26.13 -13.31
CA SER A 111 -15.85 -25.98 -14.56
C SER A 111 -16.66 -26.32 -15.84
N GLN A 112 -17.84 -26.94 -15.69
CA GLN A 112 -18.72 -27.33 -16.80
C GLN A 112 -19.86 -26.35 -17.07
N LEU A 113 -19.91 -25.21 -16.35
CA LEU A 113 -21.04 -24.27 -16.44
C LEU A 113 -21.09 -23.47 -17.74
N SER A 114 -19.98 -23.38 -18.47
CA SER A 114 -19.95 -22.69 -19.77
C SER A 114 -20.97 -23.24 -20.74
N GLY A 115 -21.88 -22.37 -21.21
CA GLY A 115 -22.96 -22.73 -22.15
C GLY A 115 -24.15 -23.45 -21.52
N LYS A 116 -24.19 -23.64 -20.20
CA LYS A 116 -25.38 -24.23 -19.52
C LYS A 116 -26.35 -23.12 -19.08
N THR A 117 -27.64 -23.45 -19.17
CA THR A 117 -28.71 -22.57 -18.69
C THR A 117 -29.02 -22.91 -17.24
N ALA A 118 -29.06 -21.91 -16.37
CA ALA A 118 -29.47 -22.07 -14.98
C ALA A 118 -30.97 -22.38 -14.88
N ASP A 119 -31.34 -23.24 -13.96
CA ASP A 119 -32.74 -23.59 -13.64
C ASP A 119 -33.40 -22.50 -12.78
N GLY A 120 -32.62 -21.71 -12.09
CA GLY A 120 -33.07 -20.53 -11.33
C GLY A 120 -31.89 -19.64 -10.96
N HIS A 121 -32.18 -18.39 -10.64
CA HIS A 121 -31.16 -17.44 -10.21
C HIS A 121 -31.75 -16.38 -9.27
N VAL A 122 -30.89 -15.72 -8.51
CA VAL A 122 -31.22 -14.54 -7.70
C VAL A 122 -30.01 -13.58 -7.65
N THR A 123 -30.30 -12.29 -7.76
CA THR A 123 -29.31 -11.21 -7.52
C THR A 123 -29.78 -10.39 -6.34
N PRO A 124 -29.11 -10.47 -5.16
CA PRO A 124 -29.50 -9.73 -3.97
C PRO A 124 -29.38 -8.21 -4.16
N ALA A 125 -30.33 -7.46 -3.65
CA ALA A 125 -30.28 -6.00 -3.60
C ALA A 125 -29.50 -5.47 -2.38
N ALA A 126 -29.20 -6.34 -1.40
CA ALA A 126 -28.43 -6.05 -0.20
C ALA A 126 -27.68 -7.30 0.25
N ASN A 127 -26.58 -7.11 1.02
CA ASN A 127 -25.89 -8.22 1.66
C ASN A 127 -26.81 -8.93 2.68
N GLY A 128 -26.66 -10.25 2.83
CA GLY A 128 -27.35 -11.04 3.82
C GLY A 128 -27.91 -12.35 3.29
N SER A 129 -29.19 -12.39 2.93
CA SER A 129 -29.85 -13.61 2.49
C SER A 129 -30.55 -13.41 1.15
N ALA A 130 -30.45 -14.40 0.28
CA ALA A 130 -31.14 -14.44 -1.01
C ALA A 130 -31.73 -15.82 -1.27
N THR A 131 -32.91 -15.89 -1.91
CA THR A 131 -33.59 -17.17 -2.14
C THR A 131 -33.89 -17.37 -3.62
N ILE A 132 -33.44 -18.49 -4.17
CA ILE A 132 -33.85 -19.00 -5.50
C ILE A 132 -35.07 -19.87 -5.27
N SER A 133 -36.21 -19.48 -5.81
CA SER A 133 -37.49 -20.15 -5.64
C SER A 133 -37.98 -20.83 -6.91
N ASN A 134 -39.06 -21.62 -6.80
CA ASN A 134 -39.72 -22.32 -7.90
C ASN A 134 -38.80 -23.34 -8.60
N LEU A 135 -37.90 -23.95 -7.85
CA LEU A 135 -37.05 -25.03 -8.35
C LEU A 135 -37.79 -26.36 -8.35
N LYS A 136 -37.48 -27.21 -9.31
CA LYS A 136 -37.90 -28.63 -9.31
C LYS A 136 -37.12 -29.39 -8.22
N LEU A 137 -37.66 -30.52 -7.76
CA LEU A 137 -36.93 -31.34 -6.81
C LEU A 137 -35.74 -32.05 -7.50
N GLY A 138 -34.64 -32.19 -6.83
CA GLY A 138 -33.43 -32.77 -7.41
C GLY A 138 -32.14 -32.38 -6.68
N TYR A 139 -31.03 -32.66 -7.31
CA TYR A 139 -29.71 -32.36 -6.82
C TYR A 139 -29.11 -31.18 -7.61
N TYR A 140 -28.70 -30.13 -6.94
CA TYR A 140 -28.28 -28.87 -7.54
C TYR A 140 -26.82 -28.53 -7.26
N LEU A 141 -26.16 -27.97 -8.26
CA LEU A 141 -25.02 -27.11 -8.07
C LEU A 141 -25.51 -25.67 -7.99
N VAL A 142 -25.18 -24.96 -6.94
CA VAL A 142 -25.33 -23.52 -6.86
C VAL A 142 -24.00 -22.89 -7.23
N ASP A 143 -24.00 -22.08 -8.27
CA ASP A 143 -22.85 -21.28 -8.68
C ASP A 143 -22.72 -20.10 -7.72
N SER A 144 -21.84 -20.27 -6.77
CA SER A 144 -21.33 -19.29 -5.83
C SER A 144 -19.82 -19.29 -5.97
N THR A 145 -19.09 -18.48 -5.22
CA THR A 145 -17.62 -18.37 -5.36
C THR A 145 -16.90 -19.71 -5.31
N VAL A 146 -17.36 -20.65 -4.48
CA VAL A 146 -16.75 -21.98 -4.33
C VAL A 146 -17.61 -23.12 -4.92
N GLY A 147 -18.82 -22.81 -5.41
CA GLY A 147 -19.84 -23.82 -5.75
C GLY A 147 -20.36 -24.53 -4.50
N ALA A 148 -21.68 -24.69 -4.40
CA ALA A 148 -22.32 -25.43 -3.33
C ALA A 148 -23.24 -26.51 -3.91
N LEU A 149 -23.15 -27.73 -3.39
CA LEU A 149 -24.07 -28.80 -3.74
C LEU A 149 -25.19 -28.86 -2.70
N CYS A 150 -26.43 -29.00 -3.17
CA CYS A 150 -27.58 -29.21 -2.30
C CYS A 150 -28.62 -30.13 -2.92
N GLU A 151 -29.39 -30.78 -2.05
CA GLU A 151 -30.48 -31.69 -2.42
C GLU A 151 -31.80 -31.04 -2.03
N LEU A 152 -32.74 -31.02 -2.99
CA LEU A 152 -34.14 -30.70 -2.76
C LEU A 152 -34.97 -31.96 -2.96
N ASN A 153 -35.72 -32.37 -1.96
CA ASN A 153 -36.61 -33.53 -2.03
C ASN A 153 -37.96 -33.21 -1.37
N THR A 154 -38.88 -34.18 -1.39
CA THR A 154 -40.24 -33.98 -0.88
C THR A 154 -40.34 -33.72 0.62
N THR A 155 -39.38 -34.20 1.41
CA THR A 155 -39.32 -33.93 2.84
C THR A 155 -38.50 -32.68 3.17
N LYS A 156 -37.64 -32.25 2.24
CA LYS A 156 -36.81 -31.05 2.34
C LYS A 156 -36.88 -30.22 1.05
N PRO A 157 -38.07 -29.63 0.75
CA PRO A 157 -38.22 -28.81 -0.46
C PRO A 157 -37.49 -27.48 -0.37
N SER A 158 -37.08 -27.07 0.82
CA SER A 158 -36.29 -25.84 1.08
C SER A 158 -35.02 -26.22 1.79
N VAL A 159 -33.89 -25.67 1.30
CA VAL A 159 -32.57 -25.86 1.88
C VAL A 159 -31.89 -24.52 2.03
N GLU A 160 -31.06 -24.41 3.05
CA GLU A 160 -30.18 -23.26 3.29
C GLU A 160 -28.74 -23.67 3.02
N ILE A 161 -28.04 -22.90 2.22
CA ILE A 161 -26.61 -22.99 2.01
C ILE A 161 -25.97 -21.70 2.46
N THR A 162 -24.78 -21.80 3.03
CA THR A 162 -24.01 -20.61 3.41
C THR A 162 -23.00 -20.32 2.32
N ASP A 163 -23.09 -19.15 1.73
CA ASP A 163 -22.03 -18.67 0.87
C ASP A 163 -20.78 -18.43 1.73
N LYS A 164 -19.69 -19.04 1.34
CA LYS A 164 -18.40 -18.89 2.05
C LYS A 164 -17.72 -17.58 1.71
N ASN A 165 -18.32 -16.77 0.85
CA ASN A 165 -17.81 -15.45 0.47
C ASN A 165 -17.89 -14.50 1.64
N GLN A 166 -16.75 -14.28 2.28
CA GLN A 166 -16.56 -13.12 3.11
C GLN A 166 -15.90 -12.06 2.23
N ILE A 167 -16.41 -10.83 2.33
CA ILE A 167 -15.87 -9.69 1.57
C ILE A 167 -14.44 -9.42 2.06
N PRO A 168 -13.42 -9.52 1.20
CA PRO A 168 -12.08 -9.08 1.55
C PRO A 168 -12.05 -7.55 1.63
N THR A 169 -11.05 -7.02 2.31
CA THR A 169 -10.73 -5.58 2.26
C THR A 169 -9.28 -5.40 1.86
N ILE A 170 -8.97 -4.25 1.30
CA ILE A 170 -7.59 -3.81 1.05
C ILE A 170 -7.36 -2.48 1.74
N GLU A 171 -6.21 -2.33 2.41
CA GLU A 171 -5.75 -1.10 3.03
C GLU A 171 -4.37 -0.76 2.48
N LYS A 172 -4.17 0.50 2.10
CA LYS A 172 -2.92 1.02 1.57
C LYS A 172 -2.31 2.04 2.51
N LYS A 173 -0.99 1.95 2.70
CA LYS A 173 -0.21 2.94 3.47
C LYS A 173 1.10 3.24 2.76
N VAL A 174 1.59 4.45 2.97
CA VAL A 174 2.92 4.92 2.56
C VAL A 174 3.77 5.18 3.80
N GLN A 175 5.07 4.93 3.72
CA GLN A 175 5.98 5.15 4.84
C GLN A 175 6.59 6.54 4.78
N GLU A 176 6.43 7.30 5.87
CA GLU A 176 7.18 8.52 6.11
C GLU A 176 8.59 8.16 6.59
N ASP A 177 9.63 8.58 5.87
CA ASP A 177 11.01 8.16 6.13
C ASP A 177 11.64 8.85 7.34
N SER A 178 11.22 10.08 7.66
CA SER A 178 11.73 10.87 8.79
C SER A 178 11.50 10.21 10.15
N ASN A 179 10.43 9.39 10.27
CA ASN A 179 10.03 8.74 11.52
C ASN A 179 9.72 7.25 11.38
N GLY A 180 9.66 6.73 10.15
CA GLY A 180 9.37 5.34 9.83
C GLY A 180 7.90 4.92 9.98
N ASN A 181 6.99 5.86 10.25
CA ASN A 181 5.57 5.58 10.44
C ASN A 181 4.87 5.32 9.10
N TRP A 182 3.84 4.49 9.14
CA TRP A 182 2.96 4.23 8.02
C TRP A 182 1.70 5.08 8.15
N GLY A 183 1.34 5.79 7.08
CA GLY A 183 0.18 6.68 7.02
C GLY A 183 -0.41 6.75 5.62
N ASP A 184 -1.34 7.68 5.43
CA ASP A 184 -1.99 7.90 4.13
C ASP A 184 -1.26 8.97 3.31
N VAL A 185 -0.34 9.69 3.94
CA VAL A 185 0.46 10.73 3.31
C VAL A 185 1.92 10.64 3.74
N ASN A 186 2.83 11.02 2.85
CA ASN A 186 4.25 11.25 3.13
C ASN A 186 4.80 12.36 2.26
N ASP A 187 6.03 12.77 2.53
CA ASP A 187 6.80 13.58 1.60
C ASP A 187 8.13 12.91 1.21
N ALA A 188 8.73 13.40 0.13
CA ALA A 188 9.92 12.79 -0.42
C ALA A 188 10.74 13.78 -1.25
N ASP A 189 12.05 13.59 -1.28
CA ASP A 189 12.95 14.18 -2.28
C ASP A 189 12.65 13.64 -3.69
N ILE A 190 12.92 14.41 -4.74
CA ILE A 190 12.97 13.87 -6.11
C ILE A 190 14.00 12.74 -6.18
N ASP A 191 13.64 11.65 -6.89
CA ASP A 191 14.40 10.38 -7.04
C ASP A 191 14.57 9.57 -5.75
N GLN A 192 13.94 9.99 -4.65
CA GLN A 192 13.89 9.22 -3.41
C GLN A 192 13.02 7.97 -3.58
N THR A 193 13.42 6.88 -2.95
CA THR A 193 12.62 5.65 -2.89
C THR A 193 11.51 5.79 -1.86
N VAL A 194 10.29 5.86 -2.32
CA VAL A 194 9.06 5.85 -1.53
C VAL A 194 8.61 4.41 -1.31
N LYS A 195 8.28 4.05 -0.08
CA LYS A 195 7.85 2.70 0.29
C LYS A 195 6.34 2.67 0.51
N PHE A 196 5.68 1.72 -0.13
CA PHE A 196 4.25 1.47 -0.01
C PHE A 196 3.97 0.09 0.58
N LYS A 197 2.84 -0.01 1.23
CA LYS A 197 2.32 -1.26 1.78
C LYS A 197 0.82 -1.35 1.53
N SER A 198 0.37 -2.41 0.84
CA SER A 198 -1.04 -2.76 0.76
C SER A 198 -1.30 -4.03 1.57
N THR A 199 -2.36 -4.04 2.36
CA THR A 199 -2.74 -5.17 3.21
C THR A 199 -4.12 -5.66 2.82
N ILE A 200 -4.22 -6.89 2.34
CA ILE A 200 -5.48 -7.55 2.05
C ILE A 200 -5.90 -8.36 3.27
N SER A 201 -7.11 -8.12 3.80
CA SER A 201 -7.74 -9.03 4.74
C SER A 201 -8.45 -10.13 3.96
N ALA A 202 -7.67 -11.13 3.54
CA ALA A 202 -8.16 -12.26 2.77
C ALA A 202 -9.00 -13.20 3.63
N LYS A 203 -10.03 -13.79 3.02
CA LYS A 203 -11.00 -14.65 3.68
C LYS A 203 -10.98 -16.06 3.09
N PRO A 204 -11.40 -17.09 3.87
CA PRO A 204 -11.58 -18.42 3.33
C PRO A 204 -12.51 -18.41 2.11
N GLY A 205 -12.14 -19.18 1.07
CA GLY A 205 -12.87 -19.20 -0.19
C GLY A 205 -12.50 -18.06 -1.14
N ALA A 206 -11.36 -17.41 -0.91
CA ALA A 206 -10.79 -16.41 -1.83
C ALA A 206 -10.66 -16.99 -3.25
N GLN A 207 -11.08 -16.23 -4.25
CA GLN A 207 -10.97 -16.56 -5.67
C GLN A 207 -10.73 -15.32 -6.52
N ASN A 208 -9.99 -15.49 -7.60
CA ASN A 208 -9.76 -14.45 -8.60
C ASN A 208 -9.19 -13.14 -8.02
N TYR A 209 -8.34 -13.21 -6.99
CA TYR A 209 -7.75 -12.00 -6.40
C TYR A 209 -6.76 -11.38 -7.36
N VAL A 210 -7.07 -10.15 -7.77
CA VAL A 210 -6.19 -9.27 -8.55
C VAL A 210 -6.10 -7.93 -7.82
N VAL A 211 -4.90 -7.60 -7.35
CA VAL A 211 -4.63 -6.24 -6.83
C VAL A 211 -4.34 -5.34 -8.00
N HIS A 212 -5.06 -4.25 -8.05
CA HIS A 212 -4.84 -3.13 -8.97
C HIS A 212 -4.11 -2.02 -8.21
N ASP A 213 -3.10 -1.45 -8.84
CA ASP A 213 -2.36 -0.31 -8.30
C ASP A 213 -2.16 0.74 -9.40
N LYS A 214 -2.68 1.94 -9.16
CA LYS A 214 -2.64 3.06 -10.09
C LYS A 214 -1.92 4.24 -9.47
N MET A 215 -0.66 4.41 -9.83
CA MET A 215 0.16 5.53 -9.41
C MET A 215 -0.06 6.74 -10.32
N ASP A 216 -0.01 7.94 -9.74
CA ASP A 216 0.18 9.16 -10.51
C ASP A 216 1.46 9.06 -11.36
N SER A 217 1.49 9.68 -12.53
CA SER A 217 2.63 9.64 -13.46
C SER A 217 3.94 10.17 -12.87
N HIS A 218 3.88 10.94 -11.77
CA HIS A 218 5.04 11.43 -11.04
C HIS A 218 5.58 10.43 -10.00
N LEU A 219 4.94 9.25 -9.86
CA LEU A 219 5.43 8.13 -9.08
C LEU A 219 5.81 6.98 -10.02
N LYS A 220 7.10 6.76 -10.20
CA LYS A 220 7.60 5.69 -11.06
C LYS A 220 7.76 4.41 -10.24
N PHE A 221 6.93 3.40 -10.51
CA PHE A 221 7.05 2.07 -9.92
C PHE A 221 8.45 1.50 -10.12
N ASP A 222 9.01 0.90 -9.08
CA ASP A 222 10.31 0.25 -9.08
C ASP A 222 10.14 -1.28 -9.01
N SER A 223 9.67 -1.80 -7.88
CA SER A 223 9.49 -3.25 -7.72
C SER A 223 8.59 -3.60 -6.53
N VAL A 224 7.99 -4.79 -6.58
CA VAL A 224 7.45 -5.48 -5.40
C VAL A 224 8.62 -6.08 -4.63
N THR A 225 8.80 -5.64 -3.37
CA THR A 225 9.93 -6.05 -2.54
C THR A 225 9.65 -7.33 -1.75
N SER A 226 8.40 -7.54 -1.33
CA SER A 226 7.95 -8.77 -0.66
C SER A 226 6.44 -8.87 -0.63
N ILE A 227 5.92 -10.10 -0.66
CA ILE A 227 4.54 -10.41 -0.30
C ILE A 227 4.58 -11.48 0.78
N THR A 228 3.86 -11.24 1.89
CA THR A 228 3.78 -12.19 3.01
C THR A 228 2.32 -12.45 3.39
N ALA A 229 2.06 -13.67 3.85
CA ALA A 229 0.76 -14.07 4.40
C ALA A 229 1.02 -14.66 5.80
N GLY A 230 0.69 -13.90 6.83
CA GLY A 230 1.13 -14.21 8.19
C GLY A 230 2.66 -14.31 8.26
N SER A 231 3.19 -15.47 8.63
CA SER A 231 4.64 -15.75 8.68
C SER A 231 5.23 -16.30 7.37
N LYS A 232 4.39 -16.63 6.38
CA LYS A 232 4.84 -17.21 5.10
C LYS A 232 5.21 -16.08 4.14
N THR A 233 6.41 -16.13 3.56
CA THR A 233 6.75 -15.31 2.38
C THR A 233 6.24 -16.03 1.14
N LEU A 234 5.48 -15.31 0.30
CA LEU A 234 4.95 -15.82 -0.95
C LEU A 234 6.01 -15.72 -2.06
N THR A 235 5.88 -16.59 -3.04
CA THR A 235 6.82 -16.73 -4.15
C THR A 235 6.19 -16.29 -5.46
N GLU A 236 6.88 -15.45 -6.23
CA GLU A 236 6.44 -15.01 -7.56
C GLU A 236 6.61 -16.12 -8.61
N GLY A 237 5.65 -16.25 -9.50
CA GLY A 237 5.67 -17.15 -10.66
C GLY A 237 4.28 -17.66 -11.04
N ALA A 238 4.06 -17.95 -12.33
CA ALA A 238 2.77 -18.39 -12.86
C ALA A 238 2.22 -19.68 -12.23
N GLU A 239 3.09 -20.56 -11.74
CA GLU A 239 2.74 -21.80 -11.04
C GLU A 239 3.09 -21.73 -9.54
N LYS A 240 3.27 -20.53 -9.00
CA LYS A 240 3.61 -20.28 -7.60
C LYS A 240 2.43 -19.60 -6.89
N ASP A 241 2.71 -18.63 -6.01
CA ASP A 241 1.68 -18.00 -5.21
C ASP A 241 1.04 -16.79 -5.93
N TYR A 242 1.83 -16.02 -6.72
CA TYR A 242 1.36 -14.83 -7.44
C TYR A 242 2.25 -14.48 -8.64
N THR A 243 1.77 -13.55 -9.49
CA THR A 243 2.55 -12.89 -10.56
C THR A 243 2.36 -11.38 -10.50
N VAL A 244 3.43 -10.63 -10.85
CA VAL A 244 3.38 -9.18 -11.03
C VAL A 244 3.30 -8.87 -12.53
N VAL A 245 2.30 -8.10 -12.95
CA VAL A 245 2.07 -7.71 -14.35
C VAL A 245 2.17 -6.19 -14.45
N THR A 246 3.10 -5.70 -15.29
CA THR A 246 3.38 -4.27 -15.48
C THR A 246 3.15 -3.79 -16.91
N THR A 247 2.77 -4.69 -17.82
CA THR A 247 2.54 -4.39 -19.23
C THR A 247 1.35 -5.13 -19.78
N GLY A 248 0.69 -4.56 -20.78
CA GLY A 248 -0.48 -5.18 -21.41
C GLY A 248 -1.71 -5.18 -20.50
N LEU A 249 -1.78 -4.29 -19.52
CA LEU A 249 -2.90 -4.14 -18.61
C LEU A 249 -4.14 -3.66 -19.37
N PRO A 250 -5.35 -4.15 -19.03
CA PRO A 250 -6.59 -3.77 -19.70
C PRO A 250 -7.12 -2.39 -19.24
N ASP A 251 -6.53 -1.84 -18.20
CA ASP A 251 -6.88 -0.60 -17.54
C ASP A 251 -5.68 0.36 -17.47
N ASP A 252 -5.87 1.51 -16.84
CA ASP A 252 -4.82 2.53 -16.67
C ASP A 252 -3.95 2.29 -15.41
N CYS A 253 -3.90 1.06 -14.88
CA CYS A 253 -3.09 0.72 -13.72
C CYS A 253 -1.59 0.74 -14.05
N THR A 254 -0.79 0.97 -13.01
CA THR A 254 0.67 0.92 -13.08
C THR A 254 1.14 -0.54 -13.07
N PHE A 255 0.54 -1.36 -12.21
CA PHE A 255 0.77 -2.79 -12.16
C PHE A 255 -0.42 -3.53 -11.56
N HIS A 256 -0.49 -4.83 -11.84
CA HIS A 256 -1.37 -5.78 -11.17
C HIS A 256 -0.56 -6.82 -10.41
N ILE A 257 -1.13 -7.34 -9.32
CA ILE A 257 -0.65 -8.57 -8.67
C ILE A 257 -1.78 -9.58 -8.78
N VAL A 258 -1.54 -10.64 -9.53
CA VAL A 258 -2.50 -11.72 -9.77
C VAL A 258 -2.13 -12.90 -8.89
N PHE A 259 -2.97 -13.26 -7.93
CA PHE A 259 -2.78 -14.45 -7.10
C PHE A 259 -3.26 -15.69 -7.84
N THR A 260 -2.55 -16.81 -7.65
CA THR A 260 -2.94 -18.08 -8.28
C THR A 260 -4.07 -18.74 -7.48
N GLU A 261 -4.98 -19.43 -8.16
CA GLU A 261 -6.06 -20.17 -7.50
C GLU A 261 -5.50 -21.24 -6.53
N THR A 262 -4.37 -21.86 -6.87
CA THR A 262 -3.70 -22.82 -5.97
C THR A 262 -3.30 -22.19 -4.64
N TYR A 263 -2.83 -20.95 -4.66
CA TYR A 263 -2.54 -20.22 -3.43
C TYR A 263 -3.82 -19.80 -2.70
N LEU A 264 -4.80 -19.24 -3.41
CA LEU A 264 -6.07 -18.79 -2.84
C LEU A 264 -6.86 -19.94 -2.20
N ASP A 265 -6.87 -21.12 -2.80
CA ASP A 265 -7.46 -22.36 -2.24
C ASP A 265 -6.79 -22.78 -0.90
N SER A 266 -5.55 -22.37 -0.66
CA SER A 266 -4.84 -22.67 0.60
C SER A 266 -5.28 -21.78 1.76
N ILE A 267 -6.05 -20.71 1.51
CA ILE A 267 -6.54 -19.78 2.54
C ILE A 267 -7.76 -20.43 3.23
N THR A 268 -7.54 -21.05 4.37
CA THR A 268 -8.57 -21.75 5.15
C THR A 268 -9.07 -21.00 6.38
N GLU A 269 -8.42 -19.88 6.70
CA GLU A 269 -8.77 -18.96 7.79
C GLU A 269 -8.48 -17.52 7.40
N ASP A 270 -9.02 -16.56 8.16
CA ASP A 270 -8.76 -15.13 7.93
C ASP A 270 -7.26 -14.87 7.91
N THR A 271 -6.77 -14.33 6.80
CA THR A 271 -5.33 -14.19 6.54
C THR A 271 -5.03 -12.79 6.03
N ASN A 272 -4.11 -12.08 6.69
CA ASN A 272 -3.60 -10.83 6.15
C ASN A 272 -2.48 -11.11 5.15
N ILE A 273 -2.68 -10.67 3.91
CA ILE A 273 -1.65 -10.67 2.86
C ILE A 273 -1.07 -9.26 2.79
N VAL A 274 0.21 -9.13 3.12
CA VAL A 274 0.92 -7.86 3.15
C VAL A 274 1.85 -7.76 1.94
N ILE A 275 1.63 -6.75 1.12
CA ILE A 275 2.36 -6.45 -0.11
C ILE A 275 3.21 -5.22 0.15
N ASN A 276 4.54 -5.35 0.07
CA ASN A 276 5.47 -4.23 0.15
C ASN A 276 6.09 -3.99 -1.22
N TYR A 277 6.14 -2.74 -1.64
CA TYR A 277 6.70 -2.33 -2.93
C TYR A 277 7.23 -0.90 -2.87
N THR A 278 7.96 -0.49 -3.90
CA THR A 278 8.63 0.79 -3.97
C THR A 278 8.33 1.53 -5.26
N ALA A 279 8.37 2.85 -5.17
CA ALA A 279 8.37 3.75 -6.33
C ALA A 279 9.33 4.91 -6.07
N LYS A 280 9.63 5.68 -7.11
CA LYS A 280 10.42 6.90 -7.02
C LYS A 280 9.62 8.11 -7.46
N LEU A 281 9.78 9.22 -6.73
CA LEU A 281 9.24 10.51 -7.16
C LEU A 281 10.05 11.04 -8.34
N THR A 282 9.38 11.39 -9.44
CA THR A 282 10.04 11.79 -10.69
C THR A 282 10.49 13.25 -10.69
N SER A 283 11.40 13.62 -11.59
CA SER A 283 12.02 14.95 -11.66
C SER A 283 11.08 16.07 -12.11
N ASP A 284 9.93 15.76 -12.66
CA ASP A 284 8.91 16.71 -13.08
C ASP A 284 7.87 17.01 -11.99
N ALA A 285 7.96 16.34 -10.84
CA ALA A 285 7.14 16.65 -9.68
C ALA A 285 7.24 18.14 -9.29
N VAL A 286 6.10 18.72 -8.90
CA VAL A 286 5.94 20.13 -8.52
C VAL A 286 5.72 20.23 -7.02
N ALA A 287 6.49 21.08 -6.38
CA ALA A 287 6.42 21.29 -4.94
C ALA A 287 5.03 21.73 -4.46
N GLY A 288 4.55 21.11 -3.38
CA GLY A 288 3.23 21.36 -2.80
C GLY A 288 2.06 20.69 -3.52
N THR A 289 2.34 19.88 -4.55
CA THR A 289 1.33 19.06 -5.24
C THR A 289 1.35 17.66 -4.64
N GLY A 290 0.17 17.13 -4.29
CA GLY A 290 0.03 15.76 -3.84
C GLY A 290 -0.10 14.80 -5.02
N TYR A 291 0.67 13.71 -5.02
CA TYR A 291 0.68 12.66 -6.03
C TYR A 291 0.06 11.40 -5.47
N VAL A 292 -1.10 11.04 -6.02
CA VAL A 292 -1.93 9.95 -5.50
C VAL A 292 -1.44 8.60 -6.02
N ASN A 293 -1.44 7.61 -5.14
CA ASN A 293 -1.34 6.22 -5.49
C ASN A 293 -2.59 5.49 -4.98
N ASP A 294 -3.38 4.93 -5.89
CA ASP A 294 -4.67 4.31 -5.66
C ASP A 294 -4.57 2.78 -5.77
N THR A 295 -5.31 2.05 -4.94
CA THR A 295 -5.38 0.59 -5.00
C THR A 295 -6.77 0.06 -4.73
N TRP A 296 -7.12 -1.06 -5.36
CA TRP A 296 -8.30 -1.87 -5.05
C TRP A 296 -8.00 -3.34 -5.32
N LEU A 297 -8.87 -4.20 -4.85
CA LEU A 297 -8.79 -5.64 -5.06
C LEU A 297 -10.02 -6.10 -5.84
N ASP A 298 -9.81 -6.71 -7.00
CA ASP A 298 -10.82 -7.52 -7.66
C ASP A 298 -10.84 -8.91 -7.02
N TYR A 299 -12.04 -9.46 -6.83
CA TYR A 299 -12.24 -10.79 -6.22
C TYR A 299 -13.53 -11.46 -6.73
N GLY A 300 -13.61 -12.77 -6.60
CA GLY A 300 -14.78 -13.53 -7.06
C GLY A 300 -15.08 -13.31 -8.54
N ASP A 301 -16.38 -13.31 -8.89
CA ASP A 301 -16.85 -13.09 -10.24
C ASP A 301 -17.28 -11.62 -10.42
N ASN A 302 -16.36 -10.75 -10.86
CA ASN A 302 -16.61 -9.32 -11.13
C ASN A 302 -16.97 -8.45 -9.90
N GLN A 303 -16.46 -8.79 -8.72
CA GLN A 303 -16.55 -7.95 -7.53
C GLN A 303 -15.24 -7.21 -7.31
N TYR A 304 -15.30 -6.05 -6.66
CA TYR A 304 -14.13 -5.28 -6.26
C TYR A 304 -14.36 -4.60 -4.91
N THR A 305 -13.28 -4.33 -4.20
CA THR A 305 -13.31 -3.59 -2.94
C THR A 305 -13.48 -2.09 -3.19
N GLU A 306 -13.79 -1.34 -2.13
CA GLU A 306 -13.57 0.11 -2.16
C GLU A 306 -12.09 0.39 -2.44
N HIS A 307 -11.85 1.56 -3.06
CA HIS A 307 -10.51 2.06 -3.32
C HIS A 307 -9.88 2.62 -2.06
N ASP A 308 -8.57 2.44 -1.90
CA ASP A 308 -7.79 3.07 -0.84
C ASP A 308 -6.56 3.76 -1.41
N THR A 309 -6.25 4.97 -0.93
CA THR A 309 -5.29 5.86 -1.54
C THR A 309 -4.23 6.35 -0.56
N THR A 310 -3.04 6.63 -1.09
CA THR A 310 -2.01 7.39 -0.40
C THR A 310 -1.54 8.55 -1.26
N THR A 311 -1.00 9.60 -0.63
CA THR A 311 -0.53 10.79 -1.35
C THR A 311 0.90 11.14 -0.94
N THR A 312 1.78 11.31 -1.92
CA THR A 312 3.17 11.72 -1.72
C THR A 312 3.36 13.17 -2.13
N TYR A 313 4.03 13.96 -1.30
CA TYR A 313 4.33 15.37 -1.53
C TYR A 313 5.84 15.59 -1.70
N THR A 314 6.18 16.79 -2.17
CA THR A 314 7.55 17.31 -2.16
C THR A 314 7.50 18.82 -1.95
N TRP A 315 8.59 19.41 -1.47
CA TRP A 315 8.58 20.81 -1.01
C TRP A 315 9.55 21.69 -1.77
N LYS A 316 9.43 22.98 -1.50
CA LYS A 316 10.26 24.04 -2.07
C LYS A 316 10.94 24.82 -0.97
N LEU A 317 12.22 25.15 -1.19
CA LEU A 317 13.01 26.05 -0.36
C LEU A 317 13.24 27.38 -1.09
N PRO A 318 12.39 28.38 -0.85
CA PRO A 318 12.60 29.72 -1.39
C PRO A 318 13.58 30.51 -0.52
N ILE A 319 14.57 31.16 -1.14
CA ILE A 319 15.63 31.93 -0.48
C ILE A 319 15.66 33.34 -1.07
N TYR A 320 15.73 34.36 -0.19
CA TYR A 320 15.89 35.75 -0.56
C TYR A 320 17.22 36.31 -0.01
N LYS A 321 18.13 36.60 -0.91
CA LYS A 321 19.40 37.19 -0.63
C LYS A 321 19.31 38.72 -0.73
N TYR A 322 19.70 39.41 0.34
CA TYR A 322 19.56 40.86 0.41
C TYR A 322 20.73 41.53 1.15
N HIS A 323 20.81 42.87 1.03
CA HIS A 323 21.59 43.76 1.88
C HIS A 323 20.70 44.91 2.34
N MET A 324 21.14 45.64 3.37
CA MET A 324 20.40 46.80 3.87
C MET A 324 20.90 48.11 3.24
N VAL A 325 19.96 48.91 2.71
CA VAL A 325 20.22 50.27 2.22
C VAL A 325 19.25 51.21 2.90
N GLY A 326 19.77 52.11 3.74
CA GLY A 326 18.92 53.06 4.46
C GLY A 326 17.81 52.44 5.31
N GLY A 327 18.03 51.24 5.86
CA GLY A 327 17.05 50.52 6.64
C GLY A 327 16.08 49.67 5.80
N THR A 328 16.22 49.63 4.46
CA THR A 328 15.39 48.85 3.56
C THR A 328 16.15 47.65 3.01
N LYS A 329 15.47 46.46 2.96
CA LYS A 329 16.02 45.27 2.32
C LYS A 329 16.06 45.45 0.81
N THR A 330 17.27 45.39 0.23
CA THR A 330 17.50 45.50 -1.22
C THR A 330 18.07 44.17 -1.73
N ALA A 331 17.55 43.70 -2.84
CA ALA A 331 17.96 42.45 -3.48
C ALA A 331 19.49 42.44 -3.74
N LEU A 332 20.14 41.31 -3.50
CA LEU A 332 21.57 41.12 -3.72
C LEU A 332 21.82 39.94 -4.63
N ALA A 333 22.18 40.23 -5.88
CA ALA A 333 22.48 39.24 -6.90
C ALA A 333 23.92 38.73 -6.80
N GLY A 334 24.18 37.53 -7.31
CA GLY A 334 25.52 36.95 -7.49
C GLY A 334 26.15 36.34 -6.23
N ALA A 335 25.38 36.15 -5.15
CA ALA A 335 25.83 35.36 -4.01
C ALA A 335 25.75 33.86 -4.39
N GLU A 336 26.81 33.12 -4.10
CA GLU A 336 26.92 31.70 -4.42
C GLU A 336 26.77 30.83 -3.16
N PHE A 337 25.92 29.83 -3.21
CA PHE A 337 25.64 28.91 -2.12
C PHE A 337 25.73 27.45 -2.57
N ILE A 338 25.97 26.56 -1.62
CA ILE A 338 25.66 25.14 -1.73
C ILE A 338 24.63 24.77 -0.67
N LEU A 339 23.75 23.84 -1.01
CA LEU A 339 22.76 23.27 -0.10
C LEU A 339 23.23 21.88 0.32
N TYR A 340 23.11 21.56 1.61
CA TYR A 340 23.38 20.22 2.10
C TYR A 340 22.47 19.86 3.28
N LYS A 341 22.34 18.55 3.56
CA LYS A 341 21.73 17.98 4.77
C LYS A 341 22.77 17.15 5.53
N GLY A 342 22.50 16.89 6.83
CA GLY A 342 23.47 16.28 7.73
C GLY A 342 24.32 17.32 8.47
N ASN A 343 24.32 17.28 9.80
CA ASN A 343 25.02 18.24 10.66
C ASN A 343 26.50 17.94 10.81
N GLU A 344 26.92 16.69 10.79
CA GLU A 344 28.29 16.24 10.89
C GLU A 344 28.92 16.15 9.50
N GLU A 345 30.17 16.51 9.35
CA GLU A 345 30.88 16.51 8.05
C GLU A 345 30.85 15.10 7.40
N SER A 346 30.89 14.04 8.23
CA SER A 346 30.89 12.65 7.77
C SER A 346 29.54 12.17 7.22
N ASN A 347 28.44 12.85 7.57
CA ASN A 347 27.08 12.48 7.15
C ASN A 347 26.45 13.50 6.20
N ARG A 348 27.23 14.48 5.70
CA ARG A 348 26.70 15.47 4.77
C ARG A 348 26.39 14.90 3.42
N ALA A 349 25.18 15.20 2.94
CA ALA A 349 24.76 15.00 1.58
C ALA A 349 24.53 16.37 0.93
N TYR A 350 25.22 16.63 -0.17
CA TYR A 350 25.18 17.90 -0.90
C TYR A 350 24.22 17.80 -2.08
N ALA A 351 23.38 18.82 -2.26
CA ALA A 351 22.38 18.85 -3.31
C ALA A 351 22.99 19.00 -4.71
N GLN A 352 22.54 18.17 -5.62
CA GLN A 352 22.67 18.35 -7.06
C GLN A 352 21.37 18.91 -7.60
N VAL A 353 21.43 20.06 -8.26
CA VAL A 353 20.26 20.83 -8.68
C VAL A 353 20.40 21.21 -10.15
N ALA A 354 19.36 21.01 -10.94
CA ALA A 354 19.27 21.47 -12.31
C ALA A 354 17.98 22.28 -12.52
N ASN A 355 18.08 23.46 -13.10
CA ASN A 355 16.94 24.34 -13.34
C ASN A 355 16.07 24.62 -12.10
N GLY A 356 16.70 24.72 -10.92
CA GLY A 356 16.01 24.96 -9.66
C GLY A 356 15.34 23.74 -9.03
N LYS A 357 15.47 22.53 -9.62
CA LYS A 357 14.95 21.28 -9.09
C LYS A 357 16.08 20.38 -8.60
N LEU A 358 15.86 19.70 -7.49
CA LEU A 358 16.75 18.65 -7.00
C LEU A 358 16.84 17.54 -8.05
N THR A 359 18.04 17.03 -8.28
CA THR A 359 18.27 15.87 -9.15
C THR A 359 18.95 14.73 -8.41
N GLY A 360 19.39 14.96 -7.18
CA GLY A 360 20.00 13.95 -6.33
C GLY A 360 20.90 14.55 -5.26
N TRP A 361 21.52 13.68 -4.50
CA TRP A 361 22.44 13.99 -3.41
C TRP A 361 23.79 13.33 -3.65
N THR A 362 24.89 14.02 -3.32
CA THR A 362 26.25 13.48 -3.36
C THR A 362 26.95 13.67 -2.01
N THR A 363 27.82 12.76 -1.64
CA THR A 363 28.68 12.92 -0.45
C THR A 363 29.90 13.77 -0.72
N THR A 364 30.17 14.11 -1.98
CA THR A 364 31.36 14.86 -2.43
C THR A 364 31.02 16.36 -2.54
N LYS A 365 31.56 17.18 -1.66
CA LYS A 365 31.28 18.62 -1.63
C LYS A 365 31.57 19.36 -2.96
N THR A 366 32.60 18.94 -3.71
CA THR A 366 32.96 19.56 -5.00
C THR A 366 31.98 19.20 -6.14
N GLU A 367 31.08 18.24 -5.95
CA GLU A 367 30.02 17.88 -6.88
C GLU A 367 28.68 18.56 -6.56
N ALA A 368 28.64 19.32 -5.45
CA ALA A 368 27.47 20.13 -5.09
C ALA A 368 27.18 21.18 -6.17
N THR A 369 25.91 21.38 -6.49
CA THR A 369 25.53 22.45 -7.42
C THR A 369 25.67 23.80 -6.74
N THR A 370 26.38 24.74 -7.39
CA THR A 370 26.42 26.12 -6.97
C THR A 370 25.10 26.81 -7.29
N LEU A 371 24.41 27.25 -6.25
CA LEU A 371 23.18 28.03 -6.33
C LEU A 371 23.50 29.51 -6.32
N VAL A 372 23.05 30.28 -7.30
CA VAL A 372 23.40 31.70 -7.45
C VAL A 372 22.14 32.56 -7.32
N SER A 373 22.20 33.61 -6.48
CA SER A 373 21.11 34.57 -6.36
C SER A 373 20.92 35.37 -7.65
N ASP A 374 19.69 35.47 -8.14
CA ASP A 374 19.33 36.20 -9.36
C ASP A 374 19.27 37.73 -9.13
N ALA A 375 18.89 38.47 -10.17
CA ALA A 375 18.77 39.95 -10.10
C ALA A 375 17.72 40.44 -9.08
N LYS A 376 16.81 39.57 -8.64
CA LYS A 376 15.82 39.84 -7.59
C LYS A 376 16.29 39.31 -6.22
N GLY A 377 17.51 38.82 -6.12
CA GLY A 377 18.07 38.20 -4.92
C GLY A 377 17.48 36.81 -4.62
N MET A 378 16.76 36.20 -5.57
CA MET A 378 16.07 34.95 -5.33
C MET A 378 16.92 33.76 -5.73
N ILE A 379 16.81 32.70 -4.90
CA ILE A 379 17.22 31.32 -5.19
C ILE A 379 16.03 30.45 -4.79
N ALA A 380 15.75 29.39 -5.53
CA ALA A 380 14.77 28.40 -5.13
C ALA A 380 15.29 27.00 -5.46
N VAL A 381 15.05 26.05 -4.57
CA VAL A 381 15.26 24.64 -4.80
C VAL A 381 13.92 23.93 -4.56
N GLU A 382 13.43 23.21 -5.55
CA GLU A 382 12.20 22.43 -5.50
C GLU A 382 12.54 20.94 -5.50
N GLY A 383 11.60 20.12 -5.02
CA GLY A 383 11.76 18.66 -4.99
C GLY A 383 12.47 18.17 -3.73
N LEU A 384 12.28 18.86 -2.63
CA LEU A 384 12.89 18.55 -1.33
C LEU A 384 11.88 17.87 -0.41
N ASP A 385 12.38 16.97 0.41
CA ASP A 385 11.69 16.33 1.53
C ASP A 385 11.62 17.28 2.76
N ALA A 386 10.85 16.91 3.78
CA ALA A 386 10.92 17.54 5.09
C ALA A 386 12.18 17.07 5.81
N ASP A 387 13.13 18.00 6.02
CA ASP A 387 14.42 17.72 6.65
C ASP A 387 15.05 19.01 7.17
N THR A 388 16.20 18.87 7.84
CA THR A 388 17.08 19.99 8.22
C THR A 388 18.14 20.20 7.16
N TYR A 389 18.11 21.37 6.55
CA TYR A 389 19.03 21.80 5.50
C TYR A 389 19.96 22.89 5.98
N TYR A 390 21.11 23.00 5.34
CA TYR A 390 22.13 24.00 5.58
C TYR A 390 22.51 24.66 4.26
N LEU A 391 22.45 26.02 4.25
CA LEU A 391 22.90 26.87 3.14
C LEU A 391 24.26 27.46 3.47
N GLU A 392 25.32 26.95 2.87
CA GLU A 392 26.66 27.46 3.00
C GLU A 392 26.95 28.47 1.88
N GLU A 393 27.19 29.75 2.23
CA GLU A 393 27.63 30.72 1.24
C GLU A 393 29.08 30.41 0.87
N THR A 394 29.33 30.04 -0.38
CA THR A 394 30.68 29.76 -0.88
C THR A 394 31.39 31.01 -1.33
N LYS A 395 30.62 32.01 -1.85
CA LYS A 395 31.17 33.30 -2.31
C LYS A 395 30.12 34.40 -2.15
N ALA A 396 30.51 35.50 -1.48
CA ALA A 396 29.75 36.74 -1.42
C ALA A 396 29.98 37.59 -2.67
N PRO A 397 28.99 38.42 -3.09
CA PRO A 397 29.19 39.41 -4.14
C PRO A 397 30.26 40.45 -3.77
N GLY A 398 30.87 41.07 -4.78
CA GLY A 398 31.92 42.08 -4.57
C GLY A 398 31.45 43.22 -3.68
N GLY A 399 32.25 43.58 -2.63
CA GLY A 399 31.94 44.63 -1.66
C GLY A 399 31.12 44.17 -0.45
N TYR A 400 30.86 42.89 -0.34
CA TYR A 400 30.13 42.30 0.78
C TYR A 400 30.94 41.23 1.50
N ASN A 401 30.68 41.09 2.81
CA ASN A 401 31.33 40.08 3.62
C ASN A 401 30.61 38.76 3.49
N LYS A 402 31.37 37.67 3.27
CA LYS A 402 30.86 36.31 3.29
C LYS A 402 30.29 35.97 4.68
N LEU A 403 29.25 35.13 4.73
CA LEU A 403 28.71 34.64 5.99
C LEU A 403 29.77 33.86 6.78
N ALA A 404 29.73 33.99 8.10
CA ALA A 404 30.66 33.30 8.99
C ALA A 404 30.42 31.80 9.10
N GLY A 405 29.21 31.34 8.78
CA GLY A 405 28.79 29.94 8.83
C GLY A 405 27.55 29.68 7.99
N PRO A 406 27.12 28.42 7.88
CA PRO A 406 25.92 28.05 7.15
C PRO A 406 24.64 28.56 7.81
N VAL A 407 23.62 28.80 7.02
CA VAL A 407 22.28 29.14 7.52
C VAL A 407 21.48 27.85 7.63
N LYS A 408 21.06 27.53 8.86
CA LYS A 408 20.18 26.36 9.11
C LYS A 408 18.75 26.69 8.76
N VAL A 409 18.12 25.76 8.06
CA VAL A 409 16.72 25.81 7.63
C VAL A 409 16.09 24.46 7.91
N GLU A 410 14.88 24.46 8.42
CA GLU A 410 14.08 23.27 8.61
C GLU A 410 12.84 23.36 7.72
N ILE A 411 12.62 22.37 6.86
CA ILE A 411 11.34 22.09 6.25
C ILE A 411 10.69 21.02 7.12
N SER A 412 9.57 21.32 7.76
CA SER A 412 8.77 20.37 8.53
C SER A 412 7.40 20.26 7.91
N HIS A 413 6.81 19.09 7.98
CA HIS A 413 5.44 18.85 7.52
C HIS A 413 4.45 18.82 8.67
N GLU A 414 3.17 19.01 8.35
CA GLU A 414 2.04 18.84 9.24
C GLU A 414 0.95 18.11 8.48
N VAL A 415 0.48 16.99 9.05
CA VAL A 415 -0.61 16.20 8.47
C VAL A 415 -1.93 16.81 8.92
N THR A 416 -2.83 17.09 7.98
CA THR A 416 -4.13 17.74 8.21
C THR A 416 -5.26 16.86 7.64
N ASP A 417 -6.52 17.28 7.87
CA ASP A 417 -7.72 16.60 7.35
C ASP A 417 -7.74 15.10 7.65
N GLU A 418 -7.58 14.75 8.95
CA GLU A 418 -7.63 13.38 9.46
C GLU A 418 -6.59 12.43 8.79
N GLY A 419 -5.50 12.98 8.29
CA GLY A 419 -4.43 12.21 7.64
C GLY A 419 -4.44 12.23 6.11
N ALA A 420 -5.40 12.93 5.48
CA ALA A 420 -5.57 12.92 4.03
C ALA A 420 -4.68 13.93 3.28
N HIS A 421 -4.22 14.99 3.96
CA HIS A 421 -3.40 16.04 3.35
C HIS A 421 -2.16 16.35 4.18
N MET A 422 -1.16 16.92 3.52
CA MET A 422 0.07 17.36 4.15
C MET A 422 0.39 18.80 3.73
N THR A 423 0.83 19.60 4.69
CA THR A 423 1.33 20.95 4.45
C THR A 423 2.72 21.09 5.04
N ASN A 424 3.51 22.04 4.53
CA ASN A 424 4.84 22.29 5.08
C ASN A 424 4.94 23.61 5.85
N THR A 425 5.87 23.64 6.77
CA THR A 425 6.30 24.85 7.46
C THR A 425 7.80 25.01 7.29
N LEU A 426 8.22 26.20 6.86
CA LEU A 426 9.62 26.57 6.74
C LEU A 426 10.05 27.34 7.98
N LYS A 427 11.16 26.93 8.62
CA LYS A 427 11.75 27.60 9.76
C LYS A 427 13.21 27.96 9.50
N GLN A 428 13.65 29.10 9.99
CA GLN A 428 15.02 29.57 9.85
C GLN A 428 15.63 29.89 11.22
N GLY A 429 16.83 29.42 11.49
CA GLY A 429 17.61 29.68 12.70
C GLY A 429 18.05 28.45 13.46
N GLU A 430 19.02 28.60 14.36
CA GLU A 430 19.63 27.50 15.13
C GLU A 430 18.84 27.19 16.42
N THR A 431 18.63 28.19 17.27
CA THR A 431 18.08 28.01 18.63
C THR A 431 16.64 28.50 18.79
N ASP A 432 16.26 29.56 18.07
CA ASP A 432 14.91 30.12 18.04
C ASP A 432 14.38 30.13 16.60
N ALA A 433 14.30 28.96 16.00
CA ALA A 433 13.85 28.78 14.62
C ALA A 433 12.47 29.43 14.40
N ARG A 434 12.42 30.47 13.56
CA ARG A 434 11.19 31.21 13.26
C ARG A 434 10.53 30.65 12.02
N LYS A 435 9.21 30.52 12.08
CA LYS A 435 8.39 30.22 10.89
C LYS A 435 8.53 31.39 9.89
N VAL A 436 8.86 31.08 8.64
CA VAL A 436 9.09 32.07 7.58
C VAL A 436 8.42 31.57 6.27
N GLU A 437 8.05 32.51 5.40
CA GLU A 437 7.56 32.15 4.04
C GLU A 437 8.73 31.91 3.09
N LYS A 438 9.87 32.50 3.37
CA LYS A 438 11.13 32.35 2.63
C LYS A 438 12.29 32.56 3.56
N VAL A 439 13.40 31.89 3.29
CA VAL A 439 14.67 32.09 4.02
C VAL A 439 15.27 33.43 3.62
N GLU A 440 15.54 34.29 4.58
CA GLU A 440 16.11 35.63 4.35
C GLU A 440 17.55 35.67 4.79
N ILE A 441 18.48 35.97 3.88
CA ILE A 441 19.91 35.95 4.12
C ILE A 441 20.53 37.33 3.80
N GLU A 442 21.04 38.01 4.81
CA GLU A 442 21.73 39.31 4.69
C GLU A 442 23.22 39.12 4.43
N ASN A 443 23.81 39.86 3.47
CA ASN A 443 25.23 40.19 3.53
C ASN A 443 25.42 41.65 3.94
N LYS A 444 26.34 41.87 4.85
CA LYS A 444 26.73 43.21 5.26
C LYS A 444 27.77 43.78 4.30
N SER A 445 27.59 45.04 3.90
CA SER A 445 28.60 45.78 3.13
C SER A 445 29.72 46.29 4.06
N GLY A 446 30.91 46.39 3.51
CA GLY A 446 32.07 46.92 4.20
C GLY A 446 33.17 45.87 4.40
N ILE A 447 34.38 46.37 4.68
CA ILE A 447 35.51 45.53 5.03
C ILE A 447 35.42 45.27 6.54
N GLU A 448 35.24 44.03 6.96
CA GLU A 448 35.59 43.68 8.33
C GLU A 448 37.09 43.88 8.49
N LEU A 449 37.45 44.96 9.15
CA LEU A 449 38.83 45.10 9.58
C LEU A 449 39.17 43.92 10.49
N PRO A 450 40.28 43.23 10.25
CA PRO A 450 40.68 42.14 11.13
C PRO A 450 40.67 42.69 12.56
N SER A 451 39.90 42.07 13.44
CA SER A 451 39.91 42.36 14.86
C SER A 451 41.34 42.08 15.35
N THR A 452 42.11 43.18 15.55
CA THR A 452 43.48 43.10 16.09
C THR A 452 43.50 42.72 17.58
N GLY A 453 42.34 42.36 18.16
CA GLY A 453 42.18 41.87 19.54
C GLY A 453 42.53 40.40 19.78
N GLY A 454 43.29 39.77 18.89
CA GLY A 454 43.79 38.40 19.10
C GLY A 454 44.93 38.34 20.15
N ILE A 455 45.37 37.10 20.42
CA ILE A 455 46.43 36.72 21.38
C ILE A 455 47.65 37.68 21.33
N GLY A 456 47.98 38.21 20.13
CA GLY A 456 49.06 39.21 19.96
C GLY A 456 48.90 40.50 20.78
N THR A 457 47.68 41.06 20.84
CA THR A 457 47.40 42.28 21.60
C THR A 457 47.51 42.02 23.09
N THR A 458 47.06 40.86 23.58
CA THR A 458 47.21 40.43 24.97
C THR A 458 48.69 40.25 25.33
N ILE A 459 49.50 39.67 24.43
CA ILE A 459 50.91 39.46 24.59
C ILE A 459 51.63 40.85 24.65
N PHE A 460 51.26 41.84 23.80
CA PHE A 460 51.81 43.20 23.83
C PHE A 460 51.49 43.93 25.12
N TYR A 461 50.26 43.83 25.65
CA TYR A 461 49.87 44.38 26.92
C TYR A 461 50.65 43.78 28.10
N VAL A 462 50.78 42.43 28.10
CA VAL A 462 51.54 41.74 29.15
C VAL A 462 53.00 42.06 29.10
N LEU A 463 53.65 42.00 27.93
CA LEU A 463 55.06 42.39 27.79
C LEU A 463 55.30 43.87 28.06
N GLY A 464 54.42 44.72 27.57
CA GLY A 464 54.52 46.21 27.88
C GLY A 464 54.38 46.48 29.37
N SER A 465 53.44 45.82 30.04
CA SER A 465 53.29 45.98 31.50
C SER A 465 54.51 45.49 32.27
N ILE A 466 55.11 44.37 31.89
CA ILE A 466 56.31 43.81 32.50
C ILE A 466 57.50 44.81 32.33
N LEU A 467 57.68 45.41 31.14
CA LEU A 467 58.73 46.40 30.87
C LEU A 467 58.57 47.68 31.70
N VAL A 468 57.31 48.14 31.82
CA VAL A 468 57.03 49.36 32.64
C VAL A 468 57.30 49.06 34.12
N ILE A 469 56.83 47.91 34.62
CA ILE A 469 57.08 47.50 36.02
C ILE A 469 58.61 47.34 36.25
N GLY A 470 59.30 46.69 35.33
CA GLY A 470 60.75 46.51 35.36
C GLY A 470 61.52 47.88 35.39
N ALA A 471 61.10 48.81 34.54
CA ALA A 471 61.69 50.17 34.53
C ALA A 471 61.43 50.92 35.84
N VAL A 472 60.26 50.84 36.43
CA VAL A 472 59.93 51.42 37.72
C VAL A 472 60.77 50.80 38.85
N VAL A 473 60.93 49.50 38.88
CA VAL A 473 61.75 48.79 39.86
C VAL A 473 63.22 49.21 39.74
N LEU A 474 63.73 49.29 38.49
CA LEU A 474 65.13 49.79 38.26
C LEU A 474 65.32 51.24 38.69
N LEU A 475 64.37 52.12 38.44
CA LEU A 475 64.39 53.51 38.89
C LEU A 475 64.39 53.62 40.43
N ILE A 476 63.54 52.81 41.09
CA ILE A 476 63.53 52.79 42.56
C ILE A 476 64.85 52.24 43.13
N ALA A 477 65.38 51.16 42.54
CA ALA A 477 66.65 50.57 42.92
C ALA A 477 67.83 51.59 42.74
N LYS A 478 67.82 52.29 41.60
CA LYS A 478 68.83 53.38 41.34
C LYS A 478 68.69 54.51 42.31
N LYS A 479 67.48 54.94 42.66
CA LYS A 479 67.21 56.01 43.63
C LYS A 479 67.63 55.62 45.06
N ARG A 480 67.43 54.35 45.41
CA ARG A 480 67.91 53.84 46.73
C ARG A 480 69.41 53.74 46.81
N LYS A 481 70.11 53.41 45.70
CA LYS A 481 71.55 53.33 45.64
C LYS A 481 72.24 54.74 45.72
N SER A 482 71.63 55.78 45.14
CA SER A 482 72.11 57.17 45.22
C SER A 482 71.68 57.89 46.50
N ALA A 483 70.96 57.30 47.43
CA ALA A 483 70.59 57.81 48.73
C ALA A 483 71.38 57.14 49.87
N SER A 484 72.32 56.26 49.53
CA SER A 484 73.21 55.53 50.47
C SER A 484 74.69 55.82 50.23
N GLU A 485 75.02 56.76 49.32
CA GLU A 485 76.30 57.45 49.22
C GLU A 485 76.15 58.90 49.81
#